data_fadc4138820c3db4f7281dcc39205937
#
_entry.id   fadc4138820c3db4f7281dcc39205937
#
_cell.length_a   1.000
_cell.length_b   1.000
_cell.length_c   1.000
_cell.angle_alpha   90.00
_cell.angle_beta   90.00
_cell.angle_gamma   90.00
#
_symmetry.space_group_name_H-M   'P 1'
#
loop_
_entity.id
_entity.type
_entity.pdbx_description
1 polymer ?
#
loop_
_entity_poly.entity_id
_entity_poly.type
_entity_poly.pdbx_seq_one_letter_code
_entity_poly.pdbx_strand_id
1 'polypeptide(L)'
;PGSKHTSSDLAWLRQQGLDAAITRHAQQGRPVLGICGGLQMLGEALIDTHGIDGNAPGLGLLPLVTQFEPDKKMTRTVATFGRVREGAWSSLSGVKALGYEIHHGQTQAHPAMLAAGAVLHEVVPGLAWQSGDGQVLGTYLHGLFENPAVLQAMFGAQVPTLETVFDGLADYIERHFEPGTLAALTAPD
;
A
#
# COMPACT_ATOMS: atom_id res chain seq x y z
N PRO A 1 4.06 -1.50 4.63
CA PRO A 1 3.36 -2.70 4.17
C PRO A 1 1.96 -2.82 4.79
N GLY A 2 1.16 -3.79 4.31
CA GLY A 2 -0.09 -4.17 4.96
C GLY A 2 0.14 -4.73 6.36
N SER A 3 -0.93 -4.70 7.16
CA SER A 3 -0.95 -5.20 8.54
C SER A 3 -2.26 -5.95 8.80
N LYS A 4 -2.21 -6.93 9.69
CA LYS A 4 -3.42 -7.61 10.19
C LYS A 4 -4.01 -6.91 11.40
N HIS A 5 -3.17 -6.24 12.19
CA HIS A 5 -3.52 -5.47 13.39
C HIS A 5 -2.74 -4.17 13.39
N THR A 6 -3.30 -3.16 12.75
CA THR A 6 -2.62 -1.89 12.45
C THR A 6 -2.19 -1.15 13.71
N SER A 7 -3.06 -1.09 14.72
CA SER A 7 -2.77 -0.39 15.97
C SER A 7 -1.63 -1.04 16.76
N SER A 8 -1.60 -2.37 16.84
CA SER A 8 -0.55 -3.10 17.55
C SER A 8 0.79 -3.06 16.80
N ASP A 9 0.77 -3.16 15.47
CA ASP A 9 1.97 -3.04 14.66
C ASP A 9 2.55 -1.61 14.73
N LEU A 10 1.68 -0.59 14.78
CA LEU A 10 2.10 0.80 15.01
C LEU A 10 2.71 1.00 16.40
N ALA A 11 2.15 0.35 17.42
CA ALA A 11 2.72 0.36 18.76
C ALA A 11 4.12 -0.29 18.78
N TRP A 12 4.28 -1.40 18.07
CA TRP A 12 5.60 -2.04 17.90
C TRP A 12 6.59 -1.14 17.15
N LEU A 13 6.18 -0.50 16.06
CA LEU A 13 7.04 0.49 15.35
C LEU A 13 7.56 1.58 16.29
N ARG A 14 6.69 2.08 17.18
CA ARG A 14 7.06 3.08 18.20
C ARG A 14 8.06 2.54 19.21
N GLN A 15 7.85 1.31 19.70
CA GLN A 15 8.78 0.67 20.62
C GLN A 15 10.18 0.48 20.02
N GLN A 16 10.24 0.29 18.67
CA GLN A 16 11.51 0.19 17.94
C GLN A 16 12.09 1.55 17.52
N GLY A 17 11.40 2.66 17.78
CA GLY A 17 11.82 4.00 17.33
C GLY A 17 11.73 4.21 15.82
N LEU A 18 11.05 3.32 15.11
CA LEU A 18 10.89 3.40 13.65
C LEU A 18 9.91 4.50 13.24
N ASP A 19 8.93 4.82 14.06
CA ASP A 19 8.02 5.95 13.89
C ASP A 19 8.77 7.28 13.76
N ALA A 20 9.71 7.53 14.67
CA ALA A 20 10.56 8.72 14.63
C ALA A 20 11.48 8.72 13.40
N ALA A 21 11.96 7.55 12.98
CA ALA A 21 12.78 7.42 11.78
C ALA A 21 11.98 7.73 10.51
N ILE A 22 10.75 7.19 10.38
CA ILE A 22 9.83 7.44 9.25
C ILE A 22 9.45 8.91 9.19
N THR A 23 9.05 9.49 10.33
CA THR A 23 8.66 10.90 10.40
C THR A 23 9.81 11.82 10.00
N ARG A 24 11.01 11.57 10.51
CA ARG A 24 12.22 12.32 10.14
C ARG A 24 12.54 12.17 8.64
N HIS A 25 12.39 10.98 8.08
CA HIS A 25 12.60 10.71 6.67
C HIS A 25 11.64 11.55 5.81
N ALA A 26 10.35 11.57 6.15
CA ALA A 26 9.35 12.39 5.49
C ALA A 26 9.64 13.91 5.62
N GLN A 27 10.00 14.37 6.83
CA GLN A 27 10.35 15.78 7.09
C GLN A 27 11.59 16.24 6.30
N GLN A 28 12.45 15.32 5.89
CA GLN A 28 13.59 15.60 5.00
C GLN A 28 13.19 15.67 3.51
N GLY A 29 11.89 15.65 3.19
CA GLY A 29 11.38 15.65 1.82
C GLY A 29 11.68 14.34 1.07
N ARG A 30 11.85 13.25 1.79
CA ARG A 30 12.12 11.93 1.18
C ARG A 30 10.82 11.13 1.00
N PRO A 31 10.73 10.31 -0.05
CA PRO A 31 9.49 9.60 -0.35
C PRO A 31 9.13 8.54 0.68
N VAL A 32 7.84 8.50 1.05
CA VAL A 32 7.26 7.48 1.92
C VAL A 32 6.05 6.86 1.24
N LEU A 33 5.99 5.55 1.20
CA LEU A 33 4.85 4.78 0.69
C LEU A 33 4.22 3.98 1.82
N GLY A 34 2.91 4.17 2.04
CA GLY A 34 2.09 3.34 2.92
C GLY A 34 1.11 2.48 2.12
N ILE A 35 1.11 1.16 2.33
CA ILE A 35 0.19 0.25 1.67
C ILE A 35 -0.73 -0.38 2.72
N CYS A 36 -2.05 -0.28 2.54
CA CYS A 36 -3.08 -0.85 3.41
C CYS A 36 -2.91 -0.41 4.88
N GLY A 37 -2.52 -1.29 5.81
CA GLY A 37 -2.19 -0.90 7.18
C GLY A 37 -1.15 0.22 7.25
N GLY A 38 -0.17 0.22 6.34
CA GLY A 38 0.81 1.30 6.23
C GLY A 38 0.19 2.65 5.88
N LEU A 39 -0.78 2.70 4.96
CA LEU A 39 -1.57 3.92 4.71
C LEU A 39 -2.28 4.38 5.98
N GLN A 40 -2.94 3.45 6.68
CA GLN A 40 -3.68 3.75 7.90
C GLN A 40 -2.77 4.34 8.99
N MET A 41 -1.56 3.79 9.15
CA MET A 41 -0.54 4.30 10.09
C MET A 41 -0.06 5.71 9.74
N LEU A 42 -0.02 6.09 8.44
CA LEU A 42 0.40 7.42 8.00
C LEU A 42 -0.62 8.51 8.33
N GLY A 43 -1.86 8.15 8.63
CA GLY A 43 -2.93 9.08 9.01
C GLY A 43 -2.72 9.74 10.37
N GLU A 44 -3.70 10.54 10.79
CA GLU A 44 -3.75 11.23 12.09
C GLU A 44 -4.22 10.28 13.19
N ALA A 45 -5.23 9.44 12.90
CA ALA A 45 -5.85 8.59 13.91
C ALA A 45 -6.40 7.29 13.33
N LEU A 46 -6.30 6.26 14.14
CA LEU A 46 -7.02 5.00 14.02
C LEU A 46 -8.14 4.99 15.06
N ILE A 47 -9.37 4.83 14.61
CA ILE A 47 -10.57 4.84 15.44
C ILE A 47 -11.25 3.48 15.33
N ASP A 48 -11.45 2.85 16.46
CA ASP A 48 -12.11 1.55 16.56
C ASP A 48 -13.19 1.59 17.63
N THR A 49 -14.44 1.63 17.18
CA THR A 49 -15.62 1.59 18.04
C THR A 49 -16.21 0.18 18.19
N HIS A 50 -15.66 -0.79 17.47
CA HIS A 50 -16.17 -2.15 17.37
C HIS A 50 -15.24 -3.22 17.95
N GLY A 51 -14.04 -2.84 18.42
CA GLY A 51 -13.05 -3.78 18.98
C GLY A 51 -12.40 -4.70 17.93
N ILE A 52 -12.20 -4.20 16.72
CA ILE A 52 -11.66 -4.96 15.59
C ILE A 52 -10.13 -4.93 15.56
N ASP A 53 -9.55 -3.76 15.80
CA ASP A 53 -8.11 -3.54 15.70
C ASP A 53 -7.57 -2.78 16.93
N GLY A 54 -8.19 -1.67 17.28
CA GLY A 54 -7.84 -0.80 18.41
C GLY A 54 -7.69 0.66 18.01
N ASN A 55 -7.70 1.54 19.01
CA ASN A 55 -7.53 2.98 18.83
C ASN A 55 -6.06 3.36 18.99
N ALA A 56 -5.56 4.19 18.09
CA ALA A 56 -4.19 4.72 18.20
C ALA A 56 -4.07 6.07 17.47
N PRO A 57 -3.22 7.01 17.94
CA PRO A 57 -2.79 8.10 17.11
C PRO A 57 -1.94 7.55 15.96
N GLY A 58 -2.10 8.08 14.75
CA GLY A 58 -1.26 7.75 13.60
C GLY A 58 0.11 8.45 13.63
N LEU A 59 0.79 8.47 12.50
CA LEU A 59 2.07 9.17 12.34
C LEU A 59 1.91 10.64 11.94
N GLY A 60 0.68 11.07 11.57
CA GLY A 60 0.38 12.45 11.21
C GLY A 60 1.05 12.92 9.92
N LEU A 61 1.36 12.02 9.00
CA LEU A 61 1.99 12.35 7.71
C LEU A 61 0.98 12.59 6.59
N LEU A 62 -0.25 12.13 6.77
CA LEU A 62 -1.38 12.40 5.90
C LEU A 62 -2.56 12.89 6.76
N PRO A 63 -3.30 13.94 6.37
CA PRO A 63 -4.47 14.41 7.11
C PRO A 63 -5.67 13.49 6.87
N LEU A 64 -5.53 12.24 7.29
CA LEU A 64 -6.50 11.15 7.13
C LEU A 64 -6.87 10.56 8.48
N VAL A 65 -8.11 10.10 8.61
CA VAL A 65 -8.58 9.30 9.72
C VAL A 65 -9.07 7.97 9.19
N THR A 66 -8.69 6.89 9.85
CA THR A 66 -9.21 5.55 9.57
C THR A 66 -10.13 5.12 10.68
N GLN A 67 -11.37 4.76 10.35
CA GLN A 67 -12.33 4.13 11.24
C GLN A 67 -12.45 2.65 10.87
N PHE A 68 -12.28 1.77 11.86
CA PHE A 68 -12.45 0.34 11.65
C PHE A 68 -13.92 -0.06 11.69
N GLU A 69 -14.34 -0.82 10.70
CA GLU A 69 -15.70 -1.32 10.53
C GLU A 69 -15.72 -2.85 10.54
N PRO A 70 -16.80 -3.49 11.02
CA PRO A 70 -16.91 -4.94 11.07
C PRO A 70 -16.77 -5.60 9.68
N ASP A 71 -17.32 -4.94 8.68
CA ASP A 71 -17.32 -5.46 7.31
C ASP A 71 -15.94 -5.30 6.66
N LYS A 72 -15.38 -6.42 6.26
CA LYS A 72 -14.12 -6.48 5.54
C LYS A 72 -14.35 -6.24 4.05
N LYS A 73 -13.73 -5.21 3.50
CA LYS A 73 -13.68 -5.01 2.05
C LYS A 73 -12.68 -5.99 1.44
N MET A 74 -13.13 -6.80 0.47
CA MET A 74 -12.28 -7.71 -0.29
C MET A 74 -12.75 -7.70 -1.74
N THR A 75 -11.99 -7.05 -2.61
CA THR A 75 -12.35 -6.90 -4.03
C THR A 75 -11.14 -6.78 -4.93
N ARG A 76 -11.23 -7.33 -6.13
CA ARG A 76 -10.29 -7.01 -7.21
C ARG A 76 -10.62 -5.64 -7.75
N THR A 77 -9.60 -4.82 -7.94
CA THR A 77 -9.76 -3.42 -8.32
C THR A 77 -8.81 -3.07 -9.46
N VAL A 78 -9.35 -2.39 -10.45
CA VAL A 78 -8.56 -1.72 -11.49
C VAL A 78 -8.60 -0.24 -11.18
N ALA A 79 -7.45 0.33 -10.87
CA ALA A 79 -7.30 1.73 -10.54
C ALA A 79 -6.51 2.45 -11.63
N THR A 80 -6.88 3.69 -11.93
CA THR A 80 -6.05 4.58 -12.74
C THR A 80 -5.67 5.76 -11.86
N PHE A 81 -4.38 5.98 -11.67
CA PHE A 81 -3.90 7.14 -10.93
C PHE A 81 -4.30 8.42 -11.68
N GLY A 82 -4.99 9.30 -11.00
CA GLY A 82 -5.28 10.63 -11.49
C GLY A 82 -4.00 11.46 -11.58
N ARG A 83 -4.15 12.79 -11.50
CA ARG A 83 -2.99 13.67 -11.44
C ARG A 83 -2.26 13.50 -10.10
N VAL A 84 -1.10 12.88 -10.14
CA VAL A 84 -0.15 12.79 -9.02
C VAL A 84 0.72 14.05 -9.05
N ARG A 85 0.88 14.71 -7.91
CA ARG A 85 1.66 15.95 -7.81
C ARG A 85 3.15 15.69 -8.03
N GLU A 86 3.86 16.78 -8.36
CA GLU A 86 5.32 16.76 -8.48
C GLU A 86 5.96 16.17 -7.21
N GLY A 87 6.97 15.34 -7.41
CA GLY A 87 7.65 14.58 -6.38
C GLY A 87 7.99 13.17 -6.84
N ALA A 88 8.38 12.33 -5.91
CA ALA A 88 8.85 10.97 -6.19
C ALA A 88 7.81 10.06 -6.87
N TRP A 89 6.51 10.39 -6.73
CA TRP A 89 5.40 9.58 -7.21
C TRP A 89 4.78 10.11 -8.50
N SER A 90 5.25 11.24 -9.04
CA SER A 90 4.65 11.94 -10.18
C SER A 90 4.54 11.09 -11.45
N SER A 91 5.47 10.17 -11.65
CA SER A 91 5.48 9.22 -12.76
C SER A 91 4.28 8.26 -12.77
N LEU A 92 3.57 8.13 -11.67
CA LEU A 92 2.34 7.33 -11.59
C LEU A 92 1.13 8.02 -12.24
N SER A 93 1.19 9.31 -12.58
CA SER A 93 0.07 10.03 -13.21
C SER A 93 -0.40 9.32 -14.48
N GLY A 94 -1.68 8.99 -14.54
CA GLY A 94 -2.31 8.29 -15.66
C GLY A 94 -2.00 6.79 -15.73
N VAL A 95 -1.17 6.25 -14.85
CA VAL A 95 -0.82 4.82 -14.84
C VAL A 95 -2.02 4.01 -14.35
N LYS A 96 -2.35 2.96 -15.10
CA LYS A 96 -3.36 1.97 -14.74
C LYS A 96 -2.70 0.80 -14.02
N ALA A 97 -3.25 0.44 -12.87
CA ALA A 97 -2.80 -0.67 -12.06
C ALA A 97 -3.96 -1.61 -11.74
N LEU A 98 -3.70 -2.90 -11.82
CA LEU A 98 -4.58 -3.96 -11.34
C LEU A 98 -4.09 -4.40 -9.96
N GLY A 99 -5.02 -4.63 -9.05
CA GLY A 99 -4.69 -5.11 -7.72
C GLY A 99 -5.93 -5.55 -6.97
N TYR A 100 -5.83 -5.52 -5.66
CA TYR A 100 -6.94 -5.88 -4.78
C TYR A 100 -6.92 -5.03 -3.50
N GLU A 101 -8.10 -4.87 -2.93
CA GLU A 101 -8.31 -4.25 -1.63
C GLU A 101 -8.67 -5.32 -0.62
N ILE A 102 -8.00 -5.35 0.53
CA ILE A 102 -8.33 -6.21 1.66
C ILE A 102 -8.10 -5.43 2.95
N HIS A 103 -9.16 -4.84 3.50
CA HIS A 103 -9.08 -4.06 4.75
C HIS A 103 -10.42 -3.95 5.47
N HIS A 104 -10.40 -3.70 6.78
CA HIS A 104 -11.57 -3.37 7.59
C HIS A 104 -11.77 -1.85 7.72
N GLY A 105 -10.69 -1.08 7.64
CA GLY A 105 -10.73 0.36 7.85
C GLY A 105 -11.36 1.11 6.69
N GLN A 106 -12.15 2.12 7.03
CA GLN A 106 -12.63 3.16 6.11
C GLN A 106 -11.80 4.41 6.37
N THR A 107 -11.03 4.83 5.37
CA THR A 107 -10.15 6.00 5.48
C THR A 107 -10.75 7.18 4.75
N GLN A 108 -10.75 8.32 5.41
CA GLN A 108 -11.26 9.58 4.87
C GLN A 108 -10.41 10.76 5.31
N ALA A 109 -10.53 11.87 4.59
CA ALA A 109 -9.87 13.11 4.96
C ALA A 109 -10.32 13.59 6.35
N HIS A 110 -9.36 14.08 7.14
CA HIS A 110 -9.66 14.67 8.45
C HIS A 110 -10.22 16.09 8.29
N PRO A 111 -11.54 16.32 8.55
CA PRO A 111 -12.17 17.60 8.20
C PRO A 111 -11.54 18.79 8.89
N ALA A 112 -11.20 18.67 10.18
CA ALA A 112 -10.59 19.75 10.94
C ALA A 112 -9.17 20.10 10.47
N MET A 113 -8.40 19.10 10.03
CA MET A 113 -7.07 19.33 9.47
C MET A 113 -7.15 20.08 8.12
N LEU A 114 -8.09 19.69 7.26
CA LEU A 114 -8.31 20.40 6.00
C LEU A 114 -8.80 21.83 6.24
N ALA A 115 -9.70 22.03 7.21
CA ALA A 115 -10.15 23.38 7.59
C ALA A 115 -9.02 24.23 8.19
N ALA A 116 -8.02 23.61 8.83
CA ALA A 116 -6.82 24.26 9.32
C ALA A 116 -5.75 24.49 8.24
N GLY A 117 -6.04 24.16 6.96
CA GLY A 117 -5.16 24.41 5.82
C GLY A 117 -4.25 23.25 5.42
N ALA A 118 -4.41 22.05 6.01
CA ALA A 118 -3.71 20.87 5.53
C ALA A 118 -4.14 20.53 4.08
N VAL A 119 -3.19 20.11 3.26
CA VAL A 119 -3.43 19.78 1.85
C VAL A 119 -3.32 18.27 1.65
N LEU A 120 -4.35 17.72 1.04
CA LEU A 120 -4.44 16.30 0.68
C LEU A 120 -4.88 16.18 -0.78
N HIS A 121 -4.24 15.30 -1.52
CA HIS A 121 -4.64 14.98 -2.89
C HIS A 121 -5.12 13.54 -2.97
N GLU A 122 -6.36 13.35 -3.33
CA GLU A 122 -6.90 12.03 -3.64
C GLU A 122 -6.49 11.69 -5.07
N VAL A 123 -5.50 10.82 -5.22
CA VAL A 123 -4.91 10.45 -6.52
C VAL A 123 -5.60 9.24 -7.15
N VAL A 124 -6.28 8.44 -6.35
CA VAL A 124 -7.26 7.44 -6.80
C VAL A 124 -8.45 7.51 -5.83
N PRO A 125 -9.67 7.78 -6.33
CA PRO A 125 -10.84 7.97 -5.48
C PRO A 125 -11.08 6.80 -4.50
N GLY A 126 -11.12 7.10 -3.21
CA GLY A 126 -11.31 6.13 -2.13
C GLY A 126 -10.18 5.13 -1.92
N LEU A 127 -9.08 5.20 -2.69
CA LEU A 127 -8.03 4.20 -2.72
C LEU A 127 -6.63 4.71 -2.44
N ALA A 128 -6.31 5.91 -2.90
CA ALA A 128 -4.95 6.44 -2.76
C ALA A 128 -4.94 7.96 -2.56
N TRP A 129 -4.10 8.39 -1.64
CA TRP A 129 -3.93 9.79 -1.27
C TRP A 129 -2.46 10.17 -1.20
N GLN A 130 -2.18 11.43 -1.55
CA GLN A 130 -0.85 12.02 -1.54
C GLN A 130 -0.84 13.27 -0.66
N SER A 131 0.24 13.48 0.08
CA SER A 131 0.48 14.70 0.87
C SER A 131 0.60 15.94 -0.01
N GLY A 132 0.39 17.11 0.59
CA GLY A 132 0.46 18.40 -0.10
C GLY A 132 1.82 18.69 -0.73
N ASP A 133 2.90 18.21 -0.15
CA ASP A 133 4.27 18.32 -0.67
C ASP A 133 4.64 17.25 -1.71
N GLY A 134 3.75 16.28 -1.94
CA GLY A 134 3.93 15.23 -2.92
C GLY A 134 4.86 14.07 -2.49
N GLN A 135 5.37 14.07 -1.26
CA GLN A 135 6.36 13.08 -0.84
C GLN A 135 5.75 11.81 -0.22
N VAL A 136 4.61 11.93 0.44
CA VAL A 136 3.95 10.80 1.10
C VAL A 136 2.80 10.32 0.23
N LEU A 137 2.82 9.04 -0.12
CA LEU A 137 1.75 8.36 -0.85
C LEU A 137 1.21 7.21 0.00
N GLY A 138 -0.10 7.18 0.19
CA GLY A 138 -0.79 6.08 0.85
C GLY A 138 -1.79 5.43 -0.08
N THR A 139 -1.90 4.10 -0.08
CA THR A 139 -2.85 3.38 -0.92
C THR A 139 -3.38 2.11 -0.27
N TYR A 140 -4.63 1.77 -0.59
CA TYR A 140 -5.22 0.46 -0.27
C TYR A 140 -4.95 -0.60 -1.34
N LEU A 141 -4.39 -0.21 -2.49
CA LEU A 141 -4.17 -1.13 -3.59
C LEU A 141 -2.99 -2.06 -3.29
N HIS A 142 -3.27 -3.32 -3.02
CA HIS A 142 -2.30 -4.40 -2.98
C HIS A 142 -1.92 -4.84 -4.41
N GLY A 143 -0.74 -5.43 -4.59
CA GLY A 143 -0.27 -5.87 -5.91
C GLY A 143 0.26 -4.71 -6.78
N LEU A 144 0.49 -3.53 -6.21
CA LEU A 144 0.95 -2.35 -6.96
C LEU A 144 2.23 -2.65 -7.76
N PHE A 145 3.20 -3.31 -7.14
CA PHE A 145 4.49 -3.67 -7.74
C PHE A 145 4.46 -4.95 -8.59
N GLU A 146 3.30 -5.56 -8.77
CA GLU A 146 3.10 -6.66 -9.72
C GLU A 146 2.69 -6.15 -11.10
N ASN A 147 2.46 -4.84 -11.24
CA ASN A 147 2.06 -4.21 -12.49
C ASN A 147 3.27 -3.71 -13.27
N PRO A 148 3.55 -4.25 -14.48
CA PRO A 148 4.65 -3.80 -15.32
C PRO A 148 4.62 -2.30 -15.60
N ALA A 149 3.42 -1.72 -15.79
CA ALA A 149 3.26 -0.29 -16.04
C ALA A 149 3.68 0.57 -14.85
N VAL A 150 3.41 0.12 -13.61
CA VAL A 150 3.85 0.80 -12.38
C VAL A 150 5.35 0.70 -12.23
N LEU A 151 5.94 -0.50 -12.43
CA LEU A 151 7.37 -0.71 -12.34
C LEU A 151 8.13 0.12 -13.39
N GLN A 152 7.63 0.15 -14.62
CA GLN A 152 8.18 0.98 -15.68
C GLN A 152 8.12 2.47 -15.34
N ALA A 153 6.98 2.95 -14.84
CA ALA A 153 6.79 4.35 -14.48
C ALA A 153 7.70 4.78 -13.33
N MET A 154 7.84 3.93 -12.31
CA MET A 154 8.61 4.27 -11.10
C MET A 154 10.11 4.09 -11.24
N PHE A 155 10.54 3.05 -11.98
CA PHE A 155 11.94 2.64 -12.02
C PHE A 155 12.59 2.79 -13.40
N GLY A 156 11.81 3.15 -14.43
CA GLY A 156 12.34 3.39 -15.78
C GLY A 156 12.87 2.14 -16.49
N ALA A 157 12.58 0.95 -15.96
CA ALA A 157 13.07 -0.31 -16.49
C ALA A 157 11.96 -1.37 -16.50
N GLN A 158 12.06 -2.31 -17.45
CA GLN A 158 11.27 -3.54 -17.36
C GLN A 158 11.87 -4.43 -16.29
N VAL A 159 11.22 -4.43 -15.12
CA VAL A 159 11.58 -5.30 -14.00
C VAL A 159 10.73 -6.57 -14.12
N PRO A 160 11.31 -7.77 -13.95
CA PRO A 160 10.53 -8.99 -13.91
C PRO A 160 9.45 -8.92 -12.83
N THR A 161 8.22 -9.24 -13.19
CA THR A 161 7.14 -9.40 -12.23
C THR A 161 7.28 -10.73 -11.48
N LEU A 162 6.59 -10.88 -10.37
CA LEU A 162 6.56 -12.15 -9.62
C LEU A 162 6.08 -13.32 -10.50
N GLU A 163 5.09 -13.07 -11.37
CA GLU A 163 4.60 -14.04 -12.35
C GLU A 163 5.71 -14.48 -13.31
N THR A 164 6.45 -13.54 -13.89
CA THR A 164 7.59 -13.85 -14.76
C THR A 164 8.68 -14.66 -14.04
N VAL A 165 8.90 -14.39 -12.75
CA VAL A 165 9.86 -15.14 -11.93
C VAL A 165 9.37 -16.57 -11.69
N PHE A 166 8.07 -16.77 -11.41
CA PHE A 166 7.49 -18.09 -11.24
C PHE A 166 7.49 -18.89 -12.55
N ASP A 167 7.17 -18.27 -13.68
CA ASP A 167 7.29 -18.93 -14.98
C ASP A 167 8.74 -19.39 -15.24
N GLY A 168 9.71 -18.53 -14.99
CA GLY A 168 11.12 -18.88 -15.10
C GLY A 168 11.55 -20.01 -14.14
N LEU A 169 10.97 -20.08 -12.95
CA LEU A 169 11.19 -21.18 -12.01
C LEU A 169 10.54 -22.47 -12.50
N ALA A 170 9.35 -22.43 -13.04
CA ALA A 170 8.67 -23.57 -13.64
C ALA A 170 9.50 -24.14 -14.81
N ASP A 171 9.94 -23.27 -15.72
CA ASP A 171 10.83 -23.63 -16.83
C ASP A 171 12.16 -24.26 -16.33
N TYR A 172 12.71 -23.74 -15.23
CA TYR A 172 13.93 -24.29 -14.63
C TYR A 172 13.68 -25.71 -14.11
N ILE A 173 12.58 -25.93 -13.41
CA ILE A 173 12.19 -27.23 -12.87
C ILE A 173 11.98 -28.22 -14.02
N GLU A 174 11.22 -27.86 -15.06
CA GLU A 174 10.97 -28.71 -16.22
C GLU A 174 12.26 -29.15 -16.93
N ARG A 175 13.26 -28.27 -17.01
CA ARG A 175 14.55 -28.57 -17.65
C ARG A 175 15.46 -29.48 -16.83
N HIS A 176 15.32 -29.48 -15.50
CA HIS A 176 16.25 -30.16 -14.60
C HIS A 176 15.69 -31.42 -13.94
N PHE A 177 14.39 -31.63 -14.03
CA PHE A 177 13.76 -32.88 -13.59
C PHE A 177 13.60 -33.85 -14.77
N GLU A 178 13.68 -35.14 -14.51
CA GLU A 178 13.39 -36.14 -15.53
C GLU A 178 11.90 -36.02 -15.98
N PRO A 179 11.62 -36.17 -17.29
CA PRO A 179 10.27 -36.16 -17.81
C PRO A 179 9.34 -37.11 -17.05
N GLY A 180 8.20 -36.57 -16.61
CA GLY A 180 7.19 -37.34 -15.87
C GLY A 180 7.35 -37.31 -14.34
N THR A 181 8.47 -36.87 -13.79
CA THR A 181 8.69 -36.82 -12.32
C THR A 181 7.64 -35.95 -11.63
N LEU A 182 7.38 -34.75 -12.15
CA LEU A 182 6.37 -33.84 -11.55
C LEU A 182 4.96 -34.42 -11.67
N ALA A 183 4.62 -35.02 -12.80
CA ALA A 183 3.32 -35.68 -12.99
C ALA A 183 3.13 -36.84 -12.02
N ALA A 184 4.17 -37.61 -11.76
CA ALA A 184 4.15 -38.72 -10.80
C ALA A 184 3.97 -38.21 -9.34
N LEU A 185 4.60 -37.07 -8.99
CA LEU A 185 4.49 -36.49 -7.65
C LEU A 185 3.12 -35.83 -7.38
N THR A 186 2.41 -35.42 -8.43
CA THR A 186 1.10 -34.74 -8.33
C THR A 186 -0.07 -35.64 -8.71
N ALA A 187 0.19 -36.90 -9.08
CA ALA A 187 -0.88 -37.88 -9.35
C ALA A 187 -1.68 -38.12 -8.08
N PRO A 188 -3.02 -38.11 -8.12
CA PRO A 188 -3.84 -38.53 -6.99
C PRO A 188 -3.65 -40.05 -6.77
N ASP A 189 -3.59 -40.48 -5.50
CA ASP A 189 -3.62 -41.88 -5.07
C ASP A 189 -4.91 -42.59 -5.54
#